data_e91d04e1cd524de38d0612bc0f3a46e9
#
_entry.id   e91d04e1cd524de38d0612bc0f3a46e9
#
_cell.length_a   1.000
_cell.length_b   1.000
_cell.length_c   1.000
_cell.angle_alpha   90.00
_cell.angle_beta   90.00
_cell.angle_gamma   90.00
#
_symmetry.space_group_name_H-M   'P 1'
#
loop_
_entity.id
_entity.type
_entity.pdbx_description
1 polymer ?
#
loop_
_entity_poly.entity_id
_entity_poly.type
_entity_poly.pdbx_seq_one_letter_code
_entity_poly.pdbx_strand_id
1 'polypeptide(L)'
;AFDVVTAKQGKPHVTADQQALMQAGMLGKGRYALDALNNLACTMTDSNTLTVDTGGLMVDGRWVVNEAQTSFAIANGSQAQFRKDLAVLEITVDPSTGVTSLEEKVLQGATAATEAAAADPTYEAGDLYTGLTAVVPIARITLNGLTPTCEALLPSVADLKTISEQTKKLGDSVSSICSKNFTVSQSSTPYGGTLEKVIDISMEGYKPLGIVGFTSNHNGSFPFTECCFIDDTHARVAFMNLVPNHNAWGYSEATITVLY
;
A
#
# COMPACT_ATOMS: atom_id res chain seq x y z
N ALA A 1 -15.39 -27.56 20.33
CA ALA A 1 -16.35 -28.31 19.50
C ALA A 1 -16.76 -27.41 18.32
N PHE A 2 -16.94 -27.97 17.14
CA PHE A 2 -17.46 -27.25 15.97
C PHE A 2 -18.98 -27.07 16.14
N ASP A 3 -19.48 -25.90 15.70
CA ASP A 3 -20.91 -25.57 15.76
C ASP A 3 -21.38 -24.92 14.45
N VAL A 4 -22.63 -25.24 14.05
CA VAL A 4 -23.26 -24.64 12.87
C VAL A 4 -24.09 -23.45 13.32
N VAL A 5 -23.49 -22.25 13.24
CA VAL A 5 -24.05 -21.02 13.82
C VAL A 5 -25.39 -20.61 13.20
N THR A 6 -25.57 -20.83 11.89
CA THR A 6 -26.74 -20.33 11.13
C THR A 6 -27.92 -21.29 11.08
N ALA A 7 -27.82 -22.48 11.68
CA ALA A 7 -28.84 -23.54 11.57
C ALA A 7 -29.58 -23.89 12.87
N LYS A 8 -29.44 -23.10 13.91
CA LYS A 8 -30.13 -23.35 15.20
C LYS A 8 -31.55 -22.82 15.19
N GLN A 9 -32.52 -23.72 15.31
CA GLN A 9 -33.94 -23.37 15.38
C GLN A 9 -34.36 -23.09 16.80
N GLY A 10 -35.15 -22.02 17.04
CA GLY A 10 -35.74 -21.69 18.33
C GLY A 10 -34.81 -21.11 19.40
N LYS A 11 -33.60 -20.69 19.03
CA LYS A 11 -32.61 -20.01 19.89
C LYS A 11 -31.95 -18.85 19.18
N PRO A 12 -31.33 -17.88 19.86
CA PRO A 12 -30.47 -16.88 19.20
C PRO A 12 -29.43 -17.57 18.33
N HIS A 13 -29.37 -17.20 17.06
CA HIS A 13 -28.58 -17.93 16.08
C HIS A 13 -27.13 -17.51 16.06
N VAL A 14 -26.88 -16.23 16.29
CA VAL A 14 -25.56 -15.62 16.17
C VAL A 14 -25.31 -14.75 17.39
N THR A 15 -24.24 -14.98 18.11
CA THR A 15 -23.76 -14.06 19.14
C THR A 15 -22.96 -12.92 18.52
N ALA A 16 -22.82 -11.82 19.28
CA ALA A 16 -21.99 -10.69 18.85
C ALA A 16 -20.54 -11.13 18.54
N ASP A 17 -19.98 -12.02 19.34
CA ASP A 17 -18.61 -12.53 19.14
C ASP A 17 -18.49 -13.43 17.90
N GLN A 18 -19.51 -14.28 17.63
CA GLN A 18 -19.53 -15.09 16.41
C GLN A 18 -19.64 -14.22 15.17
N GLN A 19 -20.44 -13.15 15.22
CA GLN A 19 -20.55 -12.19 14.13
C GLN A 19 -19.24 -11.41 13.96
N ALA A 20 -18.63 -10.95 15.04
CA ALA A 20 -17.34 -10.28 15.00
C ALA A 20 -16.24 -11.15 14.39
N LEU A 21 -16.20 -12.44 14.75
CA LEU A 21 -15.25 -13.40 14.17
C LEU A 21 -15.47 -13.60 12.66
N MET A 22 -16.73 -13.68 12.23
CA MET A 22 -17.07 -13.80 10.80
C MET A 22 -16.63 -12.55 10.03
N GLN A 23 -16.92 -11.36 10.54
CA GLN A 23 -16.51 -10.09 9.92
C GLN A 23 -14.99 -9.95 9.85
N ALA A 24 -14.27 -10.31 10.94
CA ALA A 24 -12.82 -10.33 10.94
C ALA A 24 -12.23 -11.32 9.93
N GLY A 25 -12.91 -12.45 9.71
CA GLY A 25 -12.50 -13.43 8.70
C GLY A 25 -12.68 -12.94 7.25
N MET A 26 -13.68 -12.10 6.99
CA MET A 26 -13.98 -11.55 5.66
C MET A 26 -13.22 -10.26 5.34
N LEU A 27 -13.15 -9.36 6.32
CA LEU A 27 -12.62 -7.99 6.12
C LEU A 27 -11.22 -7.80 6.71
N GLY A 28 -10.71 -8.79 7.45
CA GLY A 28 -9.44 -8.70 8.16
C GLY A 28 -9.59 -8.30 9.63
N LYS A 29 -8.58 -8.65 10.42
CA LYS A 29 -8.48 -8.24 11.83
C LYS A 29 -7.89 -6.84 11.91
N GLY A 30 -8.29 -6.08 12.93
CA GLY A 30 -7.72 -4.78 13.22
C GLY A 30 -8.76 -3.68 13.36
N ARG A 31 -8.27 -2.46 13.25
CA ARG A 31 -9.04 -1.22 13.45
C ARG A 31 -8.82 -0.33 12.24
N TYR A 32 -9.88 -0.07 11.51
CA TYR A 32 -9.79 0.67 10.24
C TYR A 32 -11.13 1.28 9.86
N ALA A 33 -11.09 2.40 9.15
CA ALA A 33 -12.27 3.00 8.55
C ALA A 33 -12.69 2.21 7.31
N LEU A 34 -14.00 2.08 7.11
CA LEU A 34 -14.60 1.51 5.91
C LEU A 34 -14.79 2.61 4.87
N ASP A 35 -14.56 2.30 3.61
CA ASP A 35 -14.86 3.21 2.50
C ASP A 35 -16.38 3.29 2.27
N ALA A 36 -17.06 4.02 3.16
CA ALA A 36 -18.51 4.17 3.17
C ALA A 36 -18.90 5.54 3.72
N LEU A 37 -19.97 6.11 3.19
CA LEU A 37 -20.46 7.45 3.53
C LEU A 37 -19.36 8.51 3.30
N ASN A 38 -19.03 9.29 4.32
CA ASN A 38 -18.00 10.33 4.27
C ASN A 38 -16.69 9.91 4.94
N ASN A 39 -16.46 8.60 5.07
CA ASN A 39 -15.19 7.98 5.55
C ASN A 39 -14.69 8.51 6.90
N LEU A 40 -15.58 8.93 7.79
CA LEU A 40 -15.23 9.55 9.08
C LEU A 40 -14.28 10.74 8.91
N ALA A 41 -14.50 11.57 7.90
CA ALA A 41 -13.66 12.73 7.64
C ALA A 41 -13.60 13.63 8.86
N CYS A 42 -12.37 14.00 9.26
CA CYS A 42 -12.11 14.81 10.44
C CYS A 42 -11.81 16.25 10.03
N THR A 43 -12.48 17.23 10.65
CA THR A 43 -12.31 18.65 10.35
C THR A 43 -12.38 19.49 11.63
N MET A 44 -11.44 20.43 11.81
CA MET A 44 -11.60 21.45 12.83
C MET A 44 -12.60 22.50 12.34
N THR A 45 -13.78 22.57 12.98
CA THR A 45 -14.81 23.57 12.63
C THR A 45 -14.53 24.92 13.27
N ASP A 46 -13.86 24.92 14.39
CA ASP A 46 -13.33 26.10 15.08
C ASP A 46 -12.10 25.73 15.91
N SER A 47 -11.59 26.66 16.73
CA SER A 47 -10.40 26.42 17.54
C SER A 47 -10.59 25.40 18.68
N ASN A 48 -11.81 24.99 18.95
CA ASN A 48 -12.16 24.14 20.10
C ASN A 48 -13.04 22.97 19.73
N THR A 49 -13.40 22.79 18.47
CA THR A 49 -14.33 21.76 18.02
C THR A 49 -13.73 20.97 16.85
N LEU A 50 -13.45 19.70 17.11
CA LEU A 50 -13.21 18.71 16.08
C LEU A 50 -14.55 18.10 15.68
N THR A 51 -14.83 18.03 14.41
CA THR A 51 -16.01 17.36 13.86
C THR A 51 -15.58 16.14 13.07
N VAL A 52 -16.23 15.01 13.34
CA VAL A 52 -16.09 13.75 12.59
C VAL A 52 -17.37 13.52 11.81
N ASP A 53 -17.26 13.39 10.50
CA ASP A 53 -18.39 13.18 9.61
C ASP A 53 -18.86 11.72 9.62
N THR A 54 -19.94 11.44 8.91
CA THR A 54 -20.55 10.11 8.83
C THR A 54 -19.59 9.08 8.24
N GLY A 55 -19.69 7.84 8.68
CA GLY A 55 -18.86 6.76 8.22
C GLY A 55 -18.97 5.51 9.07
N GLY A 56 -18.23 4.48 8.69
CA GLY A 56 -18.14 3.24 9.43
C GLY A 56 -16.70 2.87 9.77
N LEU A 57 -16.49 2.16 10.85
CA LEU A 57 -15.21 1.58 11.18
C LEU A 57 -15.38 0.15 11.72
N MET A 58 -14.33 -0.64 11.53
CA MET A 58 -14.21 -1.94 12.17
C MET A 58 -13.29 -1.82 13.37
N VAL A 59 -13.71 -2.39 14.50
CA VAL A 59 -12.89 -2.49 15.71
C VAL A 59 -12.94 -3.95 16.17
N ASP A 60 -11.83 -4.64 15.95
CA ASP A 60 -11.67 -6.03 16.38
C ASP A 60 -12.86 -6.92 15.92
N GLY A 61 -13.29 -6.76 14.67
CA GLY A 61 -14.41 -7.47 14.06
C GLY A 61 -15.80 -6.91 14.40
N ARG A 62 -15.91 -5.92 15.26
CA ARG A 62 -17.18 -5.24 15.57
C ARG A 62 -17.35 -4.02 14.67
N TRP A 63 -18.53 -3.89 14.10
CA TRP A 63 -18.86 -2.76 13.25
C TRP A 63 -19.41 -1.61 14.08
N VAL A 64 -18.82 -0.45 13.92
CA VAL A 64 -19.25 0.83 14.53
C VAL A 64 -19.63 1.79 13.42
N VAL A 65 -20.73 2.48 13.55
CA VAL A 65 -21.25 3.44 12.56
C VAL A 65 -21.45 4.80 13.19
N ASN A 66 -20.99 5.83 12.51
CA ASN A 66 -21.34 7.22 12.79
C ASN A 66 -22.39 7.66 11.76
N GLU A 67 -23.66 7.61 12.14
CA GLU A 67 -24.79 7.93 11.25
C GLU A 67 -25.03 9.44 11.11
N ALA A 68 -24.51 10.23 12.03
CA ALA A 68 -24.60 11.70 12.01
C ALA A 68 -23.25 12.29 12.41
N GLN A 69 -23.04 13.53 12.02
CA GLN A 69 -21.83 14.26 12.39
C GLN A 69 -21.69 14.36 13.91
N THR A 70 -20.53 13.97 14.43
CA THR A 70 -20.19 13.96 15.86
C THR A 70 -19.13 15.01 16.14
N SER A 71 -19.28 15.75 17.24
CA SER A 71 -18.36 16.82 17.64
C SER A 71 -17.62 16.48 18.93
N PHE A 72 -16.32 16.70 18.94
CA PHE A 72 -15.45 16.56 20.11
C PHE A 72 -14.99 17.94 20.58
N ALA A 73 -15.21 18.23 21.87
CA ALA A 73 -14.74 19.48 22.48
C ALA A 73 -13.25 19.40 22.79
N ILE A 74 -12.46 20.29 22.24
CA ILE A 74 -11.01 20.38 22.43
C ILE A 74 -10.69 21.51 23.38
N ALA A 75 -9.89 21.24 24.41
CA ALA A 75 -9.43 22.27 25.34
C ALA A 75 -8.55 23.29 24.60
N ASN A 76 -8.66 24.55 25.01
CA ASN A 76 -7.86 25.64 24.45
C ASN A 76 -6.34 25.31 24.49
N GLY A 77 -5.66 25.70 23.44
CA GLY A 77 -4.20 25.71 23.40
C GLY A 77 -3.63 26.84 24.31
N SER A 78 -2.32 26.89 24.43
CA SER A 78 -1.60 27.93 25.17
C SER A 78 -0.62 28.63 24.25
N GLN A 79 -0.54 29.94 24.34
CA GLN A 79 0.39 30.74 23.53
C GLN A 79 1.84 30.23 23.66
N ALA A 80 2.53 30.14 22.53
CA ALA A 80 3.91 29.69 22.43
C ALA A 80 4.17 28.27 23.00
N GLN A 81 3.14 27.42 23.02
CA GLN A 81 3.25 26.01 23.42
C GLN A 81 2.60 25.11 22.36
N PHE A 82 3.08 23.87 22.33
CA PHE A 82 2.55 22.81 21.46
C PHE A 82 1.90 21.74 22.33
N ARG A 83 0.84 21.12 21.80
CA ARG A 83 0.18 19.98 22.44
C ARG A 83 -0.44 19.09 21.37
N LYS A 84 -0.45 17.79 21.61
CA LYS A 84 -1.17 16.81 20.79
C LYS A 84 -2.25 16.13 21.62
N ASP A 85 -3.49 16.21 21.16
CA ASP A 85 -4.64 15.54 21.77
C ASP A 85 -5.12 14.43 20.85
N LEU A 86 -5.77 13.40 21.38
CA LEU A 86 -6.38 12.32 20.63
C LEU A 86 -7.89 12.30 20.85
N ALA A 87 -8.67 12.38 19.76
CA ALA A 87 -10.08 11.99 19.80
C ALA A 87 -10.14 10.48 19.68
N VAL A 88 -10.77 9.84 20.67
CA VAL A 88 -10.83 8.38 20.78
C VAL A 88 -12.26 7.90 20.97
N LEU A 89 -12.52 6.67 20.52
CA LEU A 89 -13.69 5.90 20.89
C LEU A 89 -13.27 4.84 21.90
N GLU A 90 -13.89 4.82 23.06
CA GLU A 90 -13.73 3.76 24.05
C GLU A 90 -14.92 2.81 23.98
N ILE A 91 -14.64 1.57 23.67
CA ILE A 91 -15.65 0.50 23.55
C ILE A 91 -15.46 -0.45 24.70
N THR A 92 -16.53 -0.69 25.45
CA THR A 92 -16.52 -1.60 26.62
C THR A 92 -17.63 -2.63 26.50
N VAL A 93 -17.30 -3.87 26.80
CA VAL A 93 -18.25 -5.00 26.85
C VAL A 93 -18.53 -5.32 28.32
N ASP A 94 -19.78 -5.27 28.72
CA ASP A 94 -20.19 -5.71 30.04
C ASP A 94 -20.08 -7.25 30.13
N PRO A 95 -19.25 -7.80 31.01
CA PRO A 95 -19.04 -9.25 31.10
C PRO A 95 -20.25 -10.02 31.58
N SER A 96 -21.20 -9.36 32.25
CA SER A 96 -22.41 -10.01 32.81
C SER A 96 -23.55 -10.11 31.81
N THR A 97 -23.66 -9.11 30.91
CA THR A 97 -24.76 -9.00 29.95
C THR A 97 -24.32 -9.22 28.51
N GLY A 98 -23.00 -9.05 28.20
CA GLY A 98 -22.48 -9.05 26.87
C GLY A 98 -22.82 -7.77 26.07
N VAL A 99 -23.44 -6.78 26.70
CA VAL A 99 -23.80 -5.52 26.08
C VAL A 99 -22.54 -4.69 25.84
N THR A 100 -22.40 -4.18 24.63
CA THR A 100 -21.30 -3.30 24.24
C THR A 100 -21.75 -1.85 24.32
N SER A 101 -20.99 -1.02 25.00
CA SER A 101 -21.16 0.43 25.09
C SER A 101 -20.01 1.13 24.37
N LEU A 102 -20.25 2.35 23.88
CA LEU A 102 -19.28 3.21 23.23
C LEU A 102 -19.32 4.57 23.91
N GLU A 103 -18.14 5.13 24.18
CA GLU A 103 -17.96 6.47 24.72
C GLU A 103 -16.96 7.23 23.85
N GLU A 104 -17.31 8.45 23.52
CA GLU A 104 -16.48 9.41 22.76
C GLU A 104 -15.67 10.25 23.74
N LYS A 105 -14.35 10.27 23.60
CA LYS A 105 -13.43 10.96 24.53
C LYS A 105 -12.37 11.75 23.80
N VAL A 106 -11.85 12.77 24.47
CA VAL A 106 -10.61 13.44 24.09
C VAL A 106 -9.55 13.18 25.15
N LEU A 107 -8.47 12.52 24.75
CA LEU A 107 -7.29 12.36 25.58
C LEU A 107 -6.39 13.57 25.35
N GLN A 108 -6.20 14.37 26.39
CA GLN A 108 -5.37 15.56 26.29
C GLN A 108 -3.91 15.22 26.57
N GLY A 109 -3.02 15.65 25.66
CA GLY A 109 -1.59 15.48 25.82
C GLY A 109 -0.95 16.55 26.73
N ALA A 110 0.32 16.35 27.03
CA ALA A 110 1.10 17.34 27.76
C ALA A 110 1.53 18.49 26.85
N THR A 111 1.60 19.69 27.39
CA THR A 111 2.15 20.86 26.68
C THR A 111 3.67 20.76 26.56
N ALA A 112 4.23 21.24 25.44
CA ALA A 112 5.66 21.24 25.15
C ALA A 112 6.08 22.59 24.56
N ALA A 113 7.36 22.94 24.71
CA ALA A 113 7.91 24.16 24.17
C ALA A 113 8.16 24.13 22.67
N THR A 114 8.23 22.94 22.07
CA THR A 114 8.42 22.72 20.63
C THR A 114 7.49 21.64 20.11
N GLU A 115 7.16 21.68 18.82
CA GLU A 115 6.33 20.67 18.20
C GLU A 115 6.94 19.26 18.26
N ALA A 116 8.27 19.17 18.09
CA ALA A 116 8.98 17.90 18.18
C ALA A 116 8.95 17.25 19.57
N ALA A 117 8.78 18.07 20.63
CA ALA A 117 8.67 17.58 22.00
C ALA A 117 7.22 17.26 22.41
N ALA A 118 6.22 17.71 21.65
CA ALA A 118 4.82 17.38 21.90
C ALA A 118 4.56 15.93 21.46
N ALA A 119 4.23 15.09 22.44
CA ALA A 119 3.90 13.68 22.21
C ALA A 119 2.38 13.45 22.29
N ASP A 120 1.91 12.40 21.62
CA ASP A 120 0.54 11.90 21.81
C ASP A 120 0.35 11.46 23.27
N PRO A 121 -0.84 11.64 23.86
CA PRO A 121 -1.16 11.09 25.16
C PRO A 121 -1.08 9.58 25.14
N THR A 122 -0.59 8.99 26.23
CA THR A 122 -0.55 7.54 26.41
C THR A 122 -1.93 6.98 26.74
N TYR A 123 -2.24 5.82 26.22
CA TYR A 123 -3.49 5.10 26.50
C TYR A 123 -3.27 3.59 26.36
N GLU A 124 -4.13 2.80 27.01
CA GLU A 124 -4.17 1.36 26.85
C GLU A 124 -5.09 1.01 25.67
N ALA A 125 -4.53 0.50 24.60
CA ALA A 125 -5.29 0.21 23.37
C ALA A 125 -6.34 -0.90 23.59
N GLY A 126 -6.05 -1.87 24.46
CA GLY A 126 -6.91 -3.02 24.70
C GLY A 126 -7.23 -3.81 23.43
N ASP A 127 -8.08 -4.81 23.52
CA ASP A 127 -8.68 -5.51 22.39
C ASP A 127 -10.02 -6.17 22.79
N LEU A 128 -10.89 -6.41 21.81
CA LEU A 128 -12.21 -7.01 22.05
C LEU A 128 -12.28 -8.51 21.67
N TYR A 129 -11.17 -9.14 21.29
CA TYR A 129 -11.10 -10.58 21.07
C TYR A 129 -10.83 -11.33 22.35
N THR A 130 -9.95 -10.79 23.20
CA THR A 130 -9.52 -11.41 24.46
C THR A 130 -9.84 -10.57 25.68
N GLY A 131 -10.04 -9.26 25.50
CA GLY A 131 -10.37 -8.28 26.52
C GLY A 131 -11.83 -7.80 26.44
N LEU A 132 -12.16 -6.89 27.34
CA LEU A 132 -13.49 -6.28 27.44
C LEU A 132 -13.50 -4.80 27.06
N THR A 133 -12.35 -4.21 26.80
CA THR A 133 -12.23 -2.79 26.48
C THR A 133 -11.26 -2.58 25.32
N ALA A 134 -11.63 -1.68 24.41
CA ALA A 134 -10.76 -1.20 23.34
C ALA A 134 -10.84 0.32 23.26
N VAL A 135 -9.69 0.98 23.20
CA VAL A 135 -9.57 2.43 22.95
C VAL A 135 -9.00 2.63 21.56
N VAL A 136 -9.75 3.34 20.71
CA VAL A 136 -9.46 3.53 19.29
C VAL A 136 -9.27 5.00 18.99
N PRO A 137 -8.05 5.49 18.75
CA PRO A 137 -7.84 6.85 18.29
C PRO A 137 -8.32 7.00 16.85
N ILE A 138 -9.23 7.95 16.63
CA ILE A 138 -9.80 8.26 15.32
C ILE A 138 -9.15 9.47 14.69
N ALA A 139 -8.75 10.46 15.51
CA ALA A 139 -8.06 11.65 15.02
C ALA A 139 -7.01 12.14 16.04
N ARG A 140 -5.93 12.72 15.50
CA ARG A 140 -4.98 13.54 16.27
C ARG A 140 -5.28 14.99 16.05
N ILE A 141 -5.27 15.77 17.12
CA ILE A 141 -5.37 17.21 17.10
C ILE A 141 -4.03 17.78 17.53
N THR A 142 -3.37 18.54 16.66
CA THR A 142 -2.11 19.22 16.96
C THR A 142 -2.39 20.70 17.18
N LEU A 143 -2.10 21.20 18.37
CA LEU A 143 -2.23 22.60 18.74
C LEU A 143 -0.86 23.27 18.66
N ASN A 144 -0.77 24.29 17.81
CA ASN A 144 0.36 25.21 17.75
C ASN A 144 -0.12 26.56 18.31
N GLY A 145 0.24 26.84 19.56
CA GLY A 145 -0.34 27.94 20.28
C GLY A 145 -1.86 27.78 20.43
N LEU A 146 -2.60 28.69 19.83
CA LEU A 146 -4.07 28.69 19.83
C LEU A 146 -4.67 28.10 18.54
N THR A 147 -3.84 27.66 17.60
CA THR A 147 -4.29 27.19 16.29
C THR A 147 -4.25 25.65 16.25
N PRO A 148 -5.39 24.95 16.21
CA PRO A 148 -5.44 23.52 16.05
C PRO A 148 -5.41 23.12 14.57
N THR A 149 -4.84 21.95 14.31
CA THR A 149 -5.00 21.18 13.08
C THR A 149 -5.41 19.76 13.45
N CYS A 150 -6.05 19.03 12.53
CA CYS A 150 -6.42 17.65 12.79
C CYS A 150 -5.96 16.72 11.64
N GLU A 151 -5.76 15.46 12.01
CA GLU A 151 -5.33 14.39 11.14
C GLU A 151 -6.11 13.12 11.50
N ALA A 152 -6.74 12.45 10.51
CA ALA A 152 -7.38 11.16 10.72
C ALA A 152 -6.31 10.07 10.93
N LEU A 153 -6.51 9.20 11.91
CA LEU A 153 -5.53 8.17 12.29
C LEU A 153 -5.91 6.77 11.84
N LEU A 154 -7.17 6.51 11.54
CA LEU A 154 -7.59 5.20 11.07
C LEU A 154 -7.16 4.97 9.62
N PRO A 155 -6.48 3.85 9.32
CA PRO A 155 -6.28 3.47 7.94
C PRO A 155 -7.62 3.17 7.28
N SER A 156 -7.82 3.60 6.05
CA SER A 156 -9.01 3.27 5.27
C SER A 156 -8.80 1.97 4.50
N VAL A 157 -9.83 1.13 4.49
CA VAL A 157 -9.87 -0.10 3.68
C VAL A 157 -10.80 0.12 2.50
N ALA A 158 -10.27 -0.06 1.29
CA ALA A 158 -11.04 0.05 0.07
C ALA A 158 -12.15 -1.01 0.00
N ASP A 159 -13.26 -0.68 -0.61
CA ASP A 159 -14.34 -1.63 -0.87
C ASP A 159 -13.94 -2.72 -1.89
N LEU A 160 -14.71 -3.81 -1.95
CA LEU A 160 -14.44 -4.93 -2.86
C LEU A 160 -14.47 -4.53 -4.33
N LYS A 161 -15.27 -3.52 -4.71
CA LYS A 161 -15.35 -3.02 -6.07
C LYS A 161 -14.05 -2.30 -6.45
N THR A 162 -13.60 -1.40 -5.59
CA THR A 162 -12.32 -0.68 -5.76
C THR A 162 -11.14 -1.65 -5.85
N ILE A 163 -11.08 -2.66 -4.96
CA ILE A 163 -10.04 -3.71 -5.01
C ILE A 163 -10.12 -4.50 -6.33
N SER A 164 -11.32 -4.86 -6.79
CA SER A 164 -11.52 -5.56 -8.05
C SER A 164 -11.06 -4.72 -9.25
N GLU A 165 -11.38 -3.44 -9.26
CA GLU A 165 -10.95 -2.50 -10.31
C GLU A 165 -9.43 -2.31 -10.32
N GLN A 166 -8.80 -2.18 -9.14
CA GLN A 166 -7.35 -2.10 -9.02
C GLN A 166 -6.66 -3.37 -9.47
N THR A 167 -7.20 -4.54 -9.09
CA THR A 167 -6.69 -5.85 -9.52
C THR A 167 -6.80 -6.02 -11.03
N LYS A 168 -7.93 -5.60 -11.63
CA LYS A 168 -8.09 -5.60 -13.08
C LYS A 168 -7.08 -4.68 -13.76
N LYS A 169 -6.91 -3.45 -13.28
CA LYS A 169 -5.90 -2.51 -13.80
C LYS A 169 -4.49 -3.10 -13.74
N LEU A 170 -4.14 -3.76 -12.63
CA LEU A 170 -2.85 -4.43 -12.50
C LEU A 170 -2.73 -5.57 -13.53
N GLY A 171 -3.77 -6.40 -13.67
CA GLY A 171 -3.81 -7.46 -14.67
C GLY A 171 -3.65 -6.94 -16.10
N ASP A 172 -4.35 -5.86 -16.43
CA ASP A 172 -4.24 -5.21 -17.75
C ASP A 172 -2.81 -4.64 -17.96
N SER A 173 -2.21 -4.06 -16.94
CA SER A 173 -0.83 -3.55 -16.99
C SER A 173 0.19 -4.68 -17.16
N VAL A 174 0.04 -5.78 -16.43
CA VAL A 174 0.92 -6.96 -16.56
C VAL A 174 0.75 -7.64 -17.93
N SER A 175 -0.48 -7.73 -18.44
CA SER A 175 -0.75 -8.32 -19.75
C SER A 175 -0.24 -7.45 -20.91
N SER A 176 0.03 -6.16 -20.68
CA SER A 176 0.66 -5.28 -21.68
C SER A 176 2.18 -5.44 -21.75
N ILE A 177 2.82 -6.11 -20.78
CA ILE A 177 4.23 -6.42 -20.84
C ILE A 177 4.46 -7.48 -21.92
N CYS A 178 5.26 -7.14 -22.92
CA CYS A 178 5.59 -8.05 -24.01
C CYS A 178 7.10 -8.13 -24.20
N SER A 179 7.56 -9.13 -24.93
CA SER A 179 8.96 -9.26 -25.30
C SER A 179 9.11 -9.40 -26.82
N LYS A 180 10.19 -8.88 -27.34
CA LYS A 180 10.54 -8.97 -28.77
C LYS A 180 12.00 -9.35 -28.95
N ASN A 181 12.25 -10.22 -29.89
CA ASN A 181 13.60 -10.64 -30.25
C ASN A 181 14.13 -9.77 -31.39
N PHE A 182 15.35 -9.30 -31.25
CA PHE A 182 16.09 -8.57 -32.26
C PHE A 182 17.36 -9.34 -32.58
N THR A 183 17.56 -9.63 -33.84
CA THR A 183 18.72 -10.38 -34.33
C THR A 183 19.65 -9.50 -35.08
N VAL A 184 20.94 -9.59 -34.76
CA VAL A 184 22.01 -8.91 -35.48
C VAL A 184 23.04 -9.91 -35.93
N SER A 185 23.49 -9.80 -37.16
CA SER A 185 24.49 -10.71 -37.75
C SER A 185 25.75 -9.98 -38.21
N GLN A 186 26.83 -10.71 -38.21
CA GLN A 186 28.15 -10.25 -38.62
C GLN A 186 28.90 -11.33 -39.40
N SER A 187 29.59 -10.94 -40.48
CA SER A 187 30.26 -11.91 -41.35
C SER A 187 31.76 -12.12 -41.05
N SER A 188 32.43 -11.13 -40.45
CA SER A 188 33.84 -11.28 -40.05
C SER A 188 34.26 -10.22 -39.05
N THR A 189 35.20 -10.57 -38.15
CA THR A 189 35.85 -9.63 -37.23
C THR A 189 37.34 -9.94 -37.16
N PRO A 190 38.23 -8.93 -37.34
CA PRO A 190 39.68 -9.12 -37.22
C PRO A 190 40.07 -9.64 -35.81
N TYR A 191 41.17 -10.37 -35.75
CA TYR A 191 41.73 -10.81 -34.48
C TYR A 191 42.03 -9.64 -33.55
N GLY A 192 41.64 -9.78 -32.29
CA GLY A 192 41.79 -8.73 -31.27
C GLY A 192 40.89 -7.51 -31.49
N GLY A 193 40.08 -7.51 -32.54
CA GLY A 193 39.13 -6.45 -32.81
C GLY A 193 37.77 -6.65 -32.14
N THR A 194 37.13 -5.54 -31.83
CA THR A 194 35.73 -5.51 -31.42
C THR A 194 34.94 -4.87 -32.56
N LEU A 195 33.87 -5.48 -32.97
CA LEU A 195 32.91 -4.88 -33.88
C LEU A 195 31.63 -4.56 -33.14
N GLU A 196 31.25 -3.31 -33.15
CA GLU A 196 30.00 -2.85 -32.54
C GLU A 196 28.93 -2.66 -33.62
N LYS A 197 27.71 -3.08 -33.29
CA LYS A 197 26.54 -2.80 -34.10
C LYS A 197 25.46 -2.17 -33.23
N VAL A 198 24.87 -1.12 -33.72
CA VAL A 198 23.68 -0.50 -33.17
C VAL A 198 22.48 -1.09 -33.87
N ILE A 199 21.51 -1.54 -33.11
CA ILE A 199 20.25 -2.10 -33.60
C ILE A 199 19.09 -1.25 -33.10
N ASP A 200 18.12 -1.05 -34.00
CA ASP A 200 16.86 -0.42 -33.65
C ASP A 200 16.00 -1.44 -32.89
N ILE A 201 15.67 -1.11 -31.66
CA ILE A 201 14.82 -1.90 -30.77
C ILE A 201 13.48 -1.21 -30.54
N SER A 202 13.15 -0.18 -31.31
CA SER A 202 11.89 0.53 -31.15
C SER A 202 10.68 -0.37 -31.37
N MET A 203 9.63 -0.12 -30.59
CA MET A 203 8.34 -0.76 -30.70
C MET A 203 7.27 0.28 -30.47
N GLU A 204 6.37 0.46 -31.46
CA GLU A 204 5.34 1.50 -31.41
C GLU A 204 4.45 1.36 -30.17
N GLY A 205 4.32 2.45 -29.41
CA GLY A 205 3.52 2.52 -28.20
C GLY A 205 4.18 1.93 -26.94
N TYR A 206 5.42 1.44 -27.02
CA TYR A 206 6.12 0.81 -25.91
C TYR A 206 7.50 1.42 -25.67
N LYS A 207 7.93 1.40 -24.41
CA LYS A 207 9.30 1.73 -24.02
C LYS A 207 10.02 0.47 -23.54
N PRO A 208 11.31 0.29 -23.88
CA PRO A 208 12.07 -0.85 -23.42
C PRO A 208 12.31 -0.77 -21.90
N LEU A 209 12.02 -1.86 -21.20
CA LEU A 209 12.20 -2.01 -19.77
C LEU A 209 13.52 -2.68 -19.40
N GLY A 210 14.01 -3.57 -20.25
CA GLY A 210 15.28 -4.27 -20.03
C GLY A 210 15.58 -5.31 -21.10
N ILE A 211 16.85 -5.74 -21.17
CA ILE A 211 17.27 -6.89 -21.96
C ILE A 211 17.24 -8.10 -21.04
N VAL A 212 16.34 -9.05 -21.31
CA VAL A 212 16.08 -10.21 -20.44
C VAL A 212 16.61 -11.53 -20.99
N GLY A 213 17.03 -11.53 -22.24
CA GLY A 213 17.59 -12.72 -22.87
C GLY A 213 18.65 -12.37 -23.90
N PHE A 214 19.63 -13.27 -24.01
CA PHE A 214 20.67 -13.19 -25.01
C PHE A 214 21.00 -14.61 -25.48
N THR A 215 21.04 -14.79 -26.79
CA THR A 215 21.58 -16.01 -27.40
C THR A 215 22.53 -15.62 -28.53
N SER A 216 23.58 -16.41 -28.70
CA SER A 216 24.48 -16.26 -29.85
C SER A 216 24.60 -17.60 -30.57
N ASN A 217 24.60 -17.52 -31.89
CA ASN A 217 24.89 -18.64 -32.75
C ASN A 217 26.09 -18.24 -33.64
N HIS A 218 27.13 -19.08 -33.67
CA HIS A 218 28.32 -18.78 -34.45
C HIS A 218 28.84 -20.06 -35.09
N ASN A 219 29.34 -19.88 -36.31
CA ASN A 219 30.11 -20.90 -37.01
C ASN A 219 31.56 -20.45 -36.97
N GLY A 220 32.29 -20.77 -35.89
CA GLY A 220 33.65 -20.27 -35.63
C GLY A 220 33.79 -19.74 -34.21
N SER A 221 34.87 -19.06 -33.87
CA SER A 221 35.21 -18.63 -32.51
C SER A 221 34.91 -17.14 -32.26
N PHE A 222 33.67 -16.80 -32.03
CA PHE A 222 33.31 -15.44 -31.61
C PHE A 222 32.66 -15.49 -30.22
N PRO A 223 33.33 -15.11 -29.16
CA PRO A 223 32.65 -14.79 -27.93
C PRO A 223 31.94 -13.42 -28.09
N PHE A 224 30.68 -13.42 -27.76
CA PHE A 224 29.93 -12.19 -27.48
C PHE A 224 30.50 -11.49 -26.26
N THR A 225 30.56 -10.19 -26.27
CA THR A 225 31.19 -9.44 -25.19
C THR A 225 30.25 -8.52 -24.44
N GLU A 226 29.31 -7.87 -25.12
CA GLU A 226 28.49 -6.85 -24.47
C GLU A 226 27.20 -6.57 -25.24
N CYS A 227 26.12 -6.33 -24.49
CA CYS A 227 24.90 -5.75 -24.98
C CYS A 227 24.39 -4.71 -23.98
N CYS A 228 24.09 -3.51 -24.42
CA CYS A 228 23.53 -2.45 -23.58
C CYS A 228 22.59 -1.55 -24.37
N PHE A 229 21.66 -0.89 -23.66
CA PHE A 229 20.88 0.19 -24.24
C PHE A 229 21.76 1.41 -24.51
N ILE A 230 21.50 2.07 -25.62
CA ILE A 230 22.03 3.41 -25.92
C ILE A 230 20.98 4.43 -25.52
N ASP A 231 19.72 4.19 -25.90
CA ASP A 231 18.57 5.01 -25.61
C ASP A 231 17.28 4.16 -25.63
N ASP A 232 16.11 4.80 -25.56
CA ASP A 232 14.80 4.13 -25.60
C ASP A 232 14.48 3.43 -26.95
N THR A 233 15.30 3.60 -27.96
CA THR A 233 15.07 3.08 -29.32
C THR A 233 16.22 2.25 -29.86
N HIS A 234 17.38 2.29 -29.24
CA HIS A 234 18.57 1.62 -29.73
C HIS A 234 19.32 0.83 -28.67
N ALA A 235 19.83 -0.31 -29.06
CA ALA A 235 20.77 -1.11 -28.27
C ALA A 235 22.07 -1.33 -29.05
N ARG A 236 23.19 -1.40 -28.32
CA ARG A 236 24.50 -1.74 -28.85
C ARG A 236 24.79 -3.21 -28.60
N VAL A 237 25.24 -3.91 -29.59
CA VAL A 237 25.76 -5.28 -29.53
C VAL A 237 27.20 -5.29 -29.98
N ALA A 238 28.12 -5.76 -29.14
CA ALA A 238 29.55 -5.83 -29.46
C ALA A 238 29.98 -7.28 -29.63
N PHE A 239 30.69 -7.56 -30.75
CA PHE A 239 31.31 -8.85 -31.06
C PHE A 239 32.82 -8.71 -30.94
N MET A 240 33.47 -9.60 -30.19
CA MET A 240 34.90 -9.61 -30.01
C MET A 240 35.50 -10.91 -30.54
N ASN A 241 36.57 -10.82 -31.32
CA ASN A 241 37.35 -11.96 -31.78
C ASN A 241 38.58 -12.16 -30.87
N LEU A 242 38.57 -13.24 -30.08
CA LEU A 242 39.66 -13.61 -29.17
C LEU A 242 40.54 -14.76 -29.69
N VAL A 243 40.38 -15.22 -30.94
CA VAL A 243 41.14 -16.32 -31.52
C VAL A 243 42.52 -15.84 -31.95
N PRO A 244 43.63 -16.31 -31.34
CA PRO A 244 44.97 -15.88 -31.69
C PRO A 244 45.30 -16.15 -33.13
N ASN A 245 45.88 -15.18 -33.81
CA ASN A 245 46.45 -15.25 -35.18
C ASN A 245 45.45 -15.62 -36.29
N HIS A 246 44.17 -15.55 -36.07
CA HIS A 246 43.17 -15.77 -37.10
C HIS A 246 42.17 -14.61 -37.20
N ASN A 247 41.93 -14.13 -38.41
CA ASN A 247 40.73 -13.39 -38.68
C ASN A 247 39.55 -14.37 -38.60
N ALA A 248 38.53 -14.03 -37.87
CA ALA A 248 37.35 -14.86 -37.83
C ALA A 248 36.58 -14.69 -39.15
N TRP A 249 36.67 -15.71 -39.96
CA TRP A 249 35.87 -15.86 -41.17
C TRP A 249 34.70 -16.74 -40.81
N GLY A 250 33.55 -16.14 -40.59
CA GLY A 250 32.37 -16.91 -40.29
C GLY A 250 31.20 -16.02 -39.94
N TYR A 251 30.00 -16.54 -40.13
CA TYR A 251 28.76 -15.93 -39.73
C TYR A 251 28.59 -16.00 -38.23
N SER A 252 28.34 -14.86 -37.60
CA SER A 252 27.94 -14.79 -36.20
C SER A 252 26.61 -14.04 -36.12
N GLU A 253 25.73 -14.56 -35.33
CA GLU A 253 24.43 -14.00 -35.06
C GLU A 253 24.22 -13.89 -33.55
N ALA A 254 23.72 -12.76 -33.10
CA ALA A 254 23.29 -12.54 -31.75
C ALA A 254 21.82 -12.16 -31.76
N THR A 255 21.05 -12.79 -30.89
CA THR A 255 19.65 -12.41 -30.66
C THR A 255 19.53 -11.88 -29.24
N ILE A 256 19.02 -10.68 -29.09
CA ILE A 256 18.65 -10.08 -27.82
C ILE A 256 17.14 -10.12 -27.65
N THR A 257 16.68 -10.43 -26.46
CA THR A 257 15.26 -10.35 -26.09
C THR A 257 15.06 -9.12 -25.24
N VAL A 258 14.31 -8.16 -25.76
CA VAL A 258 13.95 -6.92 -25.07
C VAL A 258 12.57 -7.06 -24.47
N LEU A 259 12.43 -6.68 -23.22
CA LEU A 259 11.16 -6.57 -22.49
C LEU A 259 10.64 -5.14 -22.64
N TYR A 260 9.35 -5.01 -22.91
CA TYR A 260 8.61 -3.76 -23.06
C TYR A 260 7.45 -3.66 -22.10
#